data_faf0644a16dc7ef7d3f1fa0c92a099e2
#
_entry.id   faf0644a16dc7ef7d3f1fa0c92a099e2
#
_cell.length_a   1.000
_cell.length_b   1.000
_cell.length_c   1.000
_cell.angle_alpha   90.00
_cell.angle_beta   90.00
_cell.angle_gamma   90.00
#
_symmetry.space_group_name_H-M   'P 1'
#
loop_
_entity.id
_entity.type
_entity.pdbx_description
1 polymer ?
#
loop_
_entity_poly.entity_id
_entity_poly.type
_entity_poly.pdbx_seq_one_letter_code
_entity_poly.pdbx_strand_id
1 'polypeptide(L)'
;TDLENILPIHLGILAKIGKKFRKKVNILPLGRTRRDFWTEFYFKKGPAALLENGKNGVEASLNSLLDKFKLNKVTKGYVVFVGAGPGDPDLLTLKARKELNIADVVIHDRLIGKDILELVRREAVIINAGKEGFGPSVSQNKINDLIIEHTQNGARVIRLKGGDCSIFGRLDEEINALSNLGINYHIIPGITAASASAAAIKQSLTKRNRNSSIRFITGHDIEGYADHDWKELTNKTSIAAIYMGKKASRFIQGRLIMHGADPDTPMSIIENVSQYNQRIFSTTLSQLTKCITQNKIIGPALSLYGLAPREVSNIAEIIDHSSEVRNEKEFA
;
A
#
# COMPACT_ATOMS: atom_id res chain seq x y z
N THR A 1 -31.44 12.32 19.17
CA THR A 1 -30.75 11.07 18.76
C THR A 1 -29.86 10.59 19.89
N ASP A 2 -29.58 9.29 19.98
CA ASP A 2 -28.74 8.70 21.05
C ASP A 2 -27.35 9.36 21.15
N LEU A 3 -26.82 9.86 20.04
CA LEU A 3 -25.57 10.63 19.99
C LEU A 3 -25.66 11.99 20.73
N GLU A 4 -26.80 12.68 20.69
CA GLU A 4 -26.99 13.95 21.38
C GLU A 4 -27.02 13.77 22.91
N ASN A 5 -27.47 12.63 23.39
CA ASN A 5 -27.51 12.29 24.80
C ASN A 5 -26.11 11.94 25.38
N ILE A 6 -25.16 11.58 24.51
CA ILE A 6 -23.78 11.23 24.91
C ILE A 6 -22.88 12.48 24.93
N LEU A 7 -23.21 13.53 24.17
CA LEU A 7 -22.39 14.74 24.08
C LEU A 7 -22.66 15.69 25.25
N PRO A 8 -21.64 16.08 26.03
CA PRO A 8 -21.81 17.05 27.11
C PRO A 8 -22.38 18.37 26.60
N ILE A 9 -23.39 18.93 27.27
CA ILE A 9 -24.11 20.16 26.91
C ILE A 9 -23.13 21.34 26.67
N HIS A 10 -22.04 21.41 27.39
CA HIS A 10 -21.05 22.47 27.27
C HIS A 10 -20.27 22.43 25.94
N LEU A 11 -20.22 21.30 25.23
CA LEU A 11 -19.53 21.21 23.95
C LEU A 11 -20.11 22.13 22.87
N GLY A 12 -21.43 22.33 22.88
CA GLY A 12 -22.09 23.29 21.96
C GLY A 12 -21.65 24.73 22.17
N ILE A 13 -21.46 25.14 23.42
CA ILE A 13 -20.96 26.48 23.78
C ILE A 13 -19.49 26.61 23.36
N LEU A 14 -18.65 25.64 23.71
CA LEU A 14 -17.24 25.63 23.36
C LEU A 14 -17.03 25.62 21.85
N ALA A 15 -17.87 24.87 21.10
CA ALA A 15 -17.81 24.85 19.64
C ALA A 15 -18.09 26.21 19.00
N LYS A 16 -19.09 26.97 19.52
CA LYS A 16 -19.39 28.33 19.05
C LYS A 16 -18.23 29.30 19.30
N ILE A 17 -17.62 29.24 20.49
CA ILE A 17 -16.45 30.06 20.83
C ILE A 17 -15.23 29.64 20.00
N GLY A 18 -14.95 28.35 19.92
CA GLY A 18 -13.85 27.79 19.13
C GLY A 18 -13.94 28.16 17.65
N LYS A 19 -15.15 28.16 17.06
CA LYS A 19 -15.37 28.60 15.68
C LYS A 19 -14.88 30.05 15.44
N LYS A 20 -15.19 30.97 16.33
CA LYS A 20 -14.72 32.36 16.24
C LYS A 20 -13.20 32.45 16.38
N PHE A 21 -12.60 31.60 17.20
CA PHE A 21 -11.16 31.62 17.51
C PHE A 21 -10.30 30.93 16.47
N ARG A 22 -10.88 30.14 15.54
CA ARG A 22 -10.16 29.36 14.51
C ARG A 22 -9.13 30.18 13.71
N LYS A 23 -9.47 31.41 13.32
CA LYS A 23 -8.56 32.27 12.56
C LYS A 23 -7.25 32.55 13.30
N LYS A 24 -7.31 32.73 14.64
CA LYS A 24 -6.14 32.98 15.48
C LYS A 24 -5.24 31.72 15.58
N VAL A 25 -5.83 30.54 15.59
CA VAL A 25 -5.10 29.27 15.67
C VAL A 25 -4.34 28.93 14.36
N ASN A 26 -4.67 29.60 13.27
CA ASN A 26 -3.97 29.40 11.99
C ASN A 26 -2.48 29.75 12.03
N ILE A 27 -2.01 30.46 13.03
CA ILE A 27 -0.57 30.69 13.28
C ILE A 27 0.19 29.43 13.69
N LEU A 28 -0.51 28.45 14.30
CA LEU A 28 0.11 27.16 14.65
C LEU A 28 0.30 26.30 13.38
N PRO A 29 1.37 25.48 13.32
CA PRO A 29 1.57 24.53 12.23
C PRO A 29 0.36 23.62 12.02
N LEU A 30 0.04 23.34 10.75
CA LEU A 30 -0.99 22.35 10.40
C LEU A 30 -0.61 20.96 10.96
N GLY A 31 -1.62 20.13 11.20
CA GLY A 31 -1.43 18.76 11.63
C GLY A 31 -1.49 18.59 13.15
N ARG A 32 -0.54 17.86 13.73
CA ARG A 32 -0.56 17.45 15.15
C ARG A 32 -0.72 18.61 16.12
N THR A 33 0.03 19.70 15.94
CA THR A 33 0.01 20.85 16.86
C THR A 33 -1.37 21.47 16.99
N ARG A 34 -2.08 21.70 15.86
CA ARG A 34 -3.46 22.23 15.89
C ARG A 34 -4.44 21.23 16.49
N ARG A 35 -4.26 19.95 16.22
CA ARG A 35 -5.11 18.90 16.80
C ARG A 35 -4.96 18.86 18.30
N ASP A 36 -3.73 18.80 18.81
CA ASP A 36 -3.44 18.72 20.24
C ASP A 36 -3.94 19.99 20.95
N PHE A 37 -3.81 21.16 20.31
CA PHE A 37 -4.41 22.41 20.80
C PHE A 37 -5.93 22.28 20.97
N TRP A 38 -6.65 21.83 19.94
CA TRP A 38 -8.11 21.71 20.02
C TRP A 38 -8.55 20.57 20.95
N THR A 39 -7.79 19.49 21.02
CA THR A 39 -8.05 18.40 21.97
C THR A 39 -7.89 18.89 23.42
N GLU A 40 -6.80 19.59 23.73
CA GLU A 40 -6.59 20.16 25.07
C GLU A 40 -7.66 21.19 25.40
N PHE A 41 -8.08 22.01 24.43
CA PHE A 41 -9.16 22.95 24.61
C PHE A 41 -10.51 22.26 24.86
N TYR A 42 -10.99 21.44 23.95
CA TYR A 42 -12.35 20.89 24.03
C TYR A 42 -12.55 19.89 25.17
N PHE A 43 -11.53 19.13 25.55
CA PHE A 43 -11.67 18.05 26.50
C PHE A 43 -11.03 18.30 27.87
N LYS A 44 -10.23 19.39 28.03
CA LYS A 44 -9.57 19.69 29.29
C LYS A 44 -9.80 21.13 29.73
N LYS A 45 -9.18 22.11 29.03
CA LYS A 45 -9.13 23.50 29.48
C LYS A 45 -10.45 24.26 29.31
N GLY A 46 -11.15 24.03 28.18
CA GLY A 46 -12.40 24.72 27.89
C GLY A 46 -13.53 24.40 28.85
N PRO A 47 -13.81 23.11 29.15
CA PRO A 47 -14.81 22.75 30.16
C PRO A 47 -14.52 23.32 31.54
N ALA A 48 -13.29 23.24 32.02
CA ALA A 48 -12.88 23.81 33.30
C ALA A 48 -13.09 25.34 33.36
N ALA A 49 -12.60 26.04 32.35
CA ALA A 49 -12.75 27.50 32.26
C ALA A 49 -14.21 27.96 32.15
N LEU A 50 -15.06 27.17 31.50
CA LEU A 50 -16.50 27.47 31.39
C LEU A 50 -17.22 27.33 32.76
N LEU A 51 -16.84 26.33 33.53
CA LEU A 51 -17.39 26.09 34.88
C LEU A 51 -16.93 27.17 35.85
N GLU A 52 -15.67 27.58 35.81
CA GLU A 52 -15.09 28.53 36.75
C GLU A 52 -15.49 29.99 36.45
N ASN A 53 -15.42 30.41 35.20
CA ASN A 53 -15.47 31.83 34.81
C ASN A 53 -16.43 32.12 33.64
N GLY A 54 -17.29 31.17 33.30
CA GLY A 54 -18.24 31.34 32.19
C GLY A 54 -17.58 31.54 30.84
N LYS A 55 -18.31 32.19 29.91
CA LYS A 55 -17.84 32.40 28.51
C LYS A 55 -16.58 33.25 28.44
N ASN A 56 -16.40 34.22 29.27
CA ASN A 56 -15.24 35.13 29.30
C ASN A 56 -13.98 34.37 29.72
N GLY A 57 -14.10 33.44 30.70
CA GLY A 57 -13.01 32.54 31.07
C GLY A 57 -12.54 31.60 29.98
N VAL A 58 -13.47 31.16 29.11
CA VAL A 58 -13.14 30.32 27.94
C VAL A 58 -12.27 31.07 26.95
N GLU A 59 -12.55 32.33 26.65
CA GLU A 59 -11.73 33.14 25.72
C GLU A 59 -10.34 33.42 26.29
N ALA A 60 -10.23 33.71 27.59
CA ALA A 60 -8.94 33.87 28.27
C ALA A 60 -8.12 32.55 28.23
N SER A 61 -8.77 31.43 28.50
CA SER A 61 -8.17 30.11 28.44
C SER A 61 -7.64 29.76 27.03
N LEU A 62 -8.41 30.11 25.98
CA LEU A 62 -7.97 29.93 24.59
C LEU A 62 -6.72 30.73 24.24
N ASN A 63 -6.64 32.01 24.66
CA ASN A 63 -5.47 32.83 24.42
C ASN A 63 -4.25 32.29 25.16
N SER A 64 -4.38 31.97 26.45
CA SER A 64 -3.30 31.37 27.25
C SER A 64 -2.81 30.05 26.64
N LEU A 65 -3.74 29.20 26.19
CA LEU A 65 -3.41 27.94 25.54
C LEU A 65 -2.68 28.18 24.20
N LEU A 66 -3.12 29.17 23.42
CA LEU A 66 -2.46 29.51 22.15
C LEU A 66 -1.03 29.99 22.37
N ASP A 67 -0.80 30.83 23.39
CA ASP A 67 0.54 31.31 23.70
C ASP A 67 1.45 30.17 24.22
N LYS A 68 0.91 29.27 25.03
CA LYS A 68 1.63 28.04 25.43
C LYS A 68 2.06 27.22 24.20
N PHE A 69 1.17 27.02 23.21
CA PHE A 69 1.48 26.25 22.01
C PHE A 69 2.43 26.96 21.06
N LYS A 70 2.45 28.31 21.02
CA LYS A 70 3.46 29.09 20.29
C LYS A 70 4.86 28.96 20.88
N LEU A 71 4.96 28.92 22.20
CA LEU A 71 6.25 28.80 22.91
C LEU A 71 6.80 27.37 22.87
N ASN A 72 5.96 26.37 22.73
CA ASN A 72 6.38 25.00 22.62
C ASN A 72 7.17 24.79 21.31
N LYS A 73 8.43 24.41 21.42
CA LYS A 73 9.21 23.95 20.26
C LYS A 73 8.44 22.82 19.58
N VAL A 74 8.24 22.93 18.26
CA VAL A 74 7.65 21.86 17.46
C VAL A 74 8.43 20.57 17.72
N THR A 75 7.81 19.60 18.37
CA THR A 75 8.42 18.27 18.51
C THR A 75 8.56 17.69 17.11
N LYS A 76 9.75 17.19 16.77
CA LYS A 76 9.98 16.52 15.49
C LYS A 76 8.88 15.48 15.26
N GLY A 77 8.30 15.49 14.09
CA GLY A 77 7.38 14.46 13.65
C GLY A 77 8.10 13.12 13.45
N TYR A 78 7.40 12.16 12.94
CA TYR A 78 7.97 10.87 12.55
C TYR A 78 7.25 10.32 11.31
N VAL A 79 7.88 9.36 10.66
CA VAL A 79 7.38 8.73 9.45
C VAL A 79 6.94 7.30 9.74
N VAL A 80 5.82 6.89 9.16
CA VAL A 80 5.42 5.49 9.14
C VAL A 80 5.27 5.04 7.69
N PHE A 81 6.10 4.10 7.27
CA PHE A 81 5.94 3.41 6.00
C PHE A 81 4.88 2.34 6.16
N VAL A 82 3.82 2.41 5.38
CA VAL A 82 2.67 1.52 5.50
C VAL A 82 2.42 0.79 4.19
N GLY A 83 2.47 -0.53 4.24
CA GLY A 83 1.98 -1.38 3.16
C GLY A 83 0.46 -1.39 3.12
N ALA A 84 -0.10 -0.91 2.03
CA ALA A 84 -1.56 -0.79 1.84
C ALA A 84 -2.24 -2.08 1.41
N GLY A 85 -1.47 -3.16 1.22
CA GLY A 85 -2.02 -4.38 0.65
C GLY A 85 -2.30 -4.26 -0.86
N PRO A 86 -2.92 -5.27 -1.46
CA PRO A 86 -3.09 -5.39 -2.91
C PRO A 86 -4.24 -4.56 -3.49
N GLY A 87 -5.12 -4.00 -2.65
CA GLY A 87 -6.19 -3.10 -3.10
C GLY A 87 -7.48 -3.17 -2.29
N ASP A 88 -7.84 -4.33 -1.74
CA ASP A 88 -8.98 -4.50 -0.86
C ASP A 88 -8.70 -3.86 0.52
N PRO A 89 -9.54 -2.94 1.01
CA PRO A 89 -9.39 -2.33 2.34
C PRO A 89 -9.40 -3.34 3.49
N ASP A 90 -10.08 -4.47 3.36
CA ASP A 90 -10.15 -5.50 4.39
C ASP A 90 -8.83 -6.31 4.51
N LEU A 91 -7.96 -6.19 3.52
CA LEU A 91 -6.61 -6.74 3.53
C LEU A 91 -5.56 -5.80 4.15
N LEU A 92 -5.97 -4.63 4.64
CA LEU A 92 -5.10 -3.80 5.48
C LEU A 92 -4.83 -4.49 6.81
N THR A 93 -3.59 -4.42 7.28
CA THR A 93 -3.31 -4.83 8.64
C THR A 93 -4.01 -3.88 9.64
N LEU A 94 -4.44 -4.41 10.77
CA LEU A 94 -5.05 -3.60 11.84
C LEU A 94 -4.13 -2.45 12.28
N LYS A 95 -2.82 -2.66 12.23
CA LYS A 95 -1.83 -1.63 12.56
C LYS A 95 -1.81 -0.53 11.52
N ALA A 96 -1.85 -0.88 10.22
CA ALA A 96 -1.93 0.07 9.13
C ALA A 96 -3.19 0.95 9.24
N ARG A 97 -4.35 0.35 9.50
CA ARG A 97 -5.62 1.06 9.69
C ARG A 97 -5.58 2.05 10.87
N LYS A 98 -4.96 1.65 12.00
CA LYS A 98 -4.79 2.55 13.16
C LYS A 98 -3.93 3.76 12.81
N GLU A 99 -2.84 3.56 12.07
CA GLU A 99 -1.97 4.67 11.67
C GLU A 99 -2.66 5.63 10.69
N LEU A 100 -3.45 5.12 9.74
CA LEU A 100 -4.23 5.97 8.83
C LEU A 100 -5.24 6.86 9.58
N ASN A 101 -5.84 6.34 10.65
CA ASN A 101 -6.79 7.08 11.49
C ASN A 101 -6.16 8.22 12.31
N ILE A 102 -4.86 8.18 12.53
CA ILE A 102 -4.15 9.19 13.35
C ILE A 102 -3.14 10.01 12.54
N ALA A 103 -3.07 9.79 11.23
CA ALA A 103 -2.19 10.51 10.32
C ALA A 103 -2.46 12.01 10.31
N ASP A 104 -1.40 12.81 10.18
CA ASP A 104 -1.50 14.24 9.88
C ASP A 104 -1.34 14.48 8.38
N VAL A 105 -0.45 13.73 7.75
CA VAL A 105 -0.19 13.77 6.32
C VAL A 105 -0.07 12.33 5.80
N VAL A 106 -0.71 12.05 4.68
CA VAL A 106 -0.59 10.77 3.96
C VAL A 106 -0.03 11.07 2.58
N ILE A 107 1.16 10.56 2.30
CA ILE A 107 1.80 10.63 0.98
C ILE A 107 1.68 9.25 0.36
N HIS A 108 0.93 9.12 -0.74
CA HIS A 108 0.59 7.82 -1.30
C HIS A 108 0.98 7.65 -2.76
N ASP A 109 1.20 6.40 -3.16
CA ASP A 109 1.45 6.01 -4.55
C ASP A 109 0.15 5.99 -5.38
N ARG A 110 0.29 6.04 -6.70
CA ARG A 110 -0.85 6.00 -7.63
C ARG A 110 -1.70 4.74 -7.52
N LEU A 111 -1.11 3.63 -7.10
CA LEU A 111 -1.79 2.34 -7.02
C LEU A 111 -2.76 2.22 -5.83
N ILE A 112 -2.79 3.21 -4.94
CA ILE A 112 -3.69 3.21 -3.80
C ILE A 112 -5.10 3.57 -4.26
N GLY A 113 -6.04 2.66 -4.00
CA GLY A 113 -7.46 2.83 -4.33
C GLY A 113 -8.14 3.89 -3.45
N LYS A 114 -9.25 4.44 -3.95
CA LYS A 114 -10.06 5.43 -3.21
C LYS A 114 -10.58 4.86 -1.90
N ASP A 115 -11.02 3.61 -1.89
CA ASP A 115 -11.59 2.95 -0.71
C ASP A 115 -10.58 2.89 0.46
N ILE A 116 -9.30 2.71 0.16
CA ILE A 116 -8.22 2.78 1.17
C ILE A 116 -8.01 4.23 1.65
N LEU A 117 -8.06 5.21 0.74
CA LEU A 117 -7.89 6.62 1.10
C LEU A 117 -9.08 7.15 1.94
N GLU A 118 -10.27 6.60 1.79
CA GLU A 118 -11.43 6.93 2.62
C GLU A 118 -11.27 6.49 4.09
N LEU A 119 -10.36 5.55 4.37
CA LEU A 119 -10.02 5.15 5.73
C LEU A 119 -9.05 6.13 6.41
N VAL A 120 -8.49 7.06 5.66
CA VAL A 120 -7.66 8.14 6.20
C VAL A 120 -8.56 9.12 6.96
N ARG A 121 -8.04 9.62 8.06
CA ARG A 121 -8.72 10.65 8.83
C ARG A 121 -9.05 11.87 7.96
N ARG A 122 -10.25 12.43 8.09
CA ARG A 122 -10.76 13.53 7.25
C ARG A 122 -9.90 14.79 7.26
N GLU A 123 -9.25 15.09 8.39
CA GLU A 123 -8.42 16.28 8.54
C GLU A 123 -6.96 16.06 8.11
N ALA A 124 -6.60 14.88 7.69
CA ALA A 124 -5.26 14.62 7.16
C ALA A 124 -5.08 15.28 5.80
N VAL A 125 -3.87 15.76 5.55
CA VAL A 125 -3.46 16.22 4.22
C VAL A 125 -3.12 15.00 3.39
N ILE A 126 -3.81 14.79 2.28
CA ILE A 126 -3.55 13.66 1.37
C ILE A 126 -2.79 14.19 0.16
N ILE A 127 -1.61 13.63 -0.10
CA ILE A 127 -0.70 14.01 -1.18
C ILE A 127 -0.50 12.80 -2.10
N ASN A 128 -0.86 12.94 -3.37
CA ASN A 128 -0.59 11.93 -4.38
C ASN A 128 0.84 12.10 -4.91
N ALA A 129 1.72 11.15 -4.62
CA ALA A 129 3.10 11.09 -5.12
C ALA A 129 3.23 10.30 -6.44
N GLY A 130 2.13 9.77 -6.98
CA GLY A 130 2.09 9.12 -8.28
C GLY A 130 2.04 10.10 -9.45
N LYS A 131 2.13 9.59 -10.67
CA LYS A 131 1.92 10.40 -11.88
C LYS A 131 0.50 10.93 -11.94
N GLU A 132 0.33 12.23 -12.13
CA GLU A 132 -0.93 12.80 -12.58
C GLU A 132 -0.96 12.82 -14.12
N GLY A 133 -1.85 12.02 -14.71
CA GLY A 133 -2.11 12.01 -16.15
C GLY A 133 -0.87 11.68 -17.01
N PHE A 134 -0.65 12.44 -18.07
CA PHE A 134 0.51 12.32 -18.99
C PHE A 134 1.74 13.10 -18.51
N GLY A 135 1.72 13.69 -17.32
CA GLY A 135 2.84 14.45 -16.77
C GLY A 135 4.05 13.60 -16.38
N PRO A 136 5.22 14.23 -16.16
CA PRO A 136 6.41 13.55 -15.66
C PRO A 136 6.13 12.92 -14.29
N SER A 137 6.75 11.75 -14.02
CA SER A 137 6.66 11.14 -12.68
C SER A 137 7.28 12.07 -11.65
N VAL A 138 6.66 12.18 -10.48
CA VAL A 138 7.29 12.83 -9.33
C VAL A 138 8.61 12.11 -9.07
N SER A 139 9.72 12.85 -9.06
CA SER A 139 11.03 12.25 -8.79
C SER A 139 11.11 11.73 -7.37
N GLN A 140 11.92 10.69 -7.14
CA GLN A 140 12.09 10.15 -5.78
C GLN A 140 12.60 11.21 -4.82
N ASN A 141 13.49 12.10 -5.26
CA ASN A 141 13.99 13.20 -4.44
C ASN A 141 12.86 14.11 -3.97
N LYS A 142 11.92 14.47 -4.85
CA LYS A 142 10.76 15.28 -4.47
C LYS A 142 9.83 14.58 -3.48
N ILE A 143 9.70 13.26 -3.58
CA ILE A 143 8.95 12.47 -2.58
C ILE A 143 9.66 12.53 -1.23
N ASN A 144 10.98 12.34 -1.23
CA ASN A 144 11.80 12.43 -0.02
C ASN A 144 11.70 13.82 0.62
N ASP A 145 11.79 14.88 -0.20
CA ASP A 145 11.66 16.28 0.27
C ASP A 145 10.31 16.53 0.94
N LEU A 146 9.21 16.05 0.34
CA LEU A 146 7.86 16.17 0.91
C LEU A 146 7.76 15.46 2.27
N ILE A 147 8.30 14.25 2.38
CA ILE A 147 8.29 13.49 3.63
C ILE A 147 9.08 14.26 4.71
N ILE A 148 10.27 14.76 4.36
CA ILE A 148 11.16 15.50 5.27
C ILE A 148 10.50 16.79 5.73
N GLU A 149 9.99 17.61 4.79
CA GLU A 149 9.36 18.89 5.08
C GLU A 149 8.22 18.75 6.10
N HIS A 150 7.27 17.85 5.82
CA HIS A 150 6.14 17.65 6.72
C HIS A 150 6.58 17.09 8.09
N THR A 151 7.57 16.20 8.11
CA THR A 151 8.06 15.62 9.36
C THR A 151 8.80 16.64 10.22
N GLN A 152 9.61 17.51 9.61
CA GLN A 152 10.29 18.60 10.31
C GLN A 152 9.31 19.61 10.90
N ASN A 153 8.16 19.80 10.26
CA ASN A 153 7.05 20.60 10.77
C ASN A 153 6.23 19.89 11.88
N GLY A 154 6.70 18.77 12.40
CA GLY A 154 6.11 18.03 13.52
C GLY A 154 4.96 17.10 13.15
N ALA A 155 4.69 16.88 11.86
CA ALA A 155 3.62 16.02 11.42
C ALA A 155 3.94 14.52 11.60
N ARG A 156 2.90 13.71 11.85
CA ARG A 156 2.92 12.26 11.68
C ARG A 156 2.66 11.98 10.20
N VAL A 157 3.71 11.66 9.48
CA VAL A 157 3.66 11.39 8.04
C VAL A 157 3.48 9.90 7.79
N ILE A 158 2.44 9.52 7.08
CA ILE A 158 2.25 8.17 6.58
C ILE A 158 2.70 8.13 5.12
N ARG A 159 3.73 7.34 4.83
CA ARG A 159 4.11 6.98 3.47
C ARG A 159 3.39 5.69 3.09
N LEU A 160 2.31 5.80 2.31
CA LEU A 160 1.42 4.69 1.96
C LEU A 160 1.80 4.11 0.60
N LYS A 161 2.20 2.84 0.58
CA LYS A 161 2.74 2.13 -0.58
C LYS A 161 1.87 0.93 -0.91
N GLY A 162 1.61 0.66 -2.20
CA GLY A 162 0.83 -0.51 -2.62
C GLY A 162 1.53 -1.83 -2.28
N GLY A 163 0.76 -2.85 -1.91
CA GLY A 163 1.29 -4.15 -1.49
C GLY A 163 2.04 -4.08 -0.17
N ASP A 164 3.24 -4.64 -0.14
CA ASP A 164 4.20 -4.51 0.94
C ASP A 164 5.29 -3.51 0.58
N CYS A 165 5.64 -2.60 1.50
CA CYS A 165 6.61 -1.55 1.22
C CYS A 165 8.04 -2.06 1.02
N SER A 166 8.36 -3.27 1.50
CA SER A 166 9.69 -3.89 1.34
C SER A 166 9.86 -4.63 0.01
N ILE A 167 8.78 -4.83 -0.77
CA ILE A 167 8.81 -5.57 -2.03
C ILE A 167 8.73 -4.60 -3.21
N PHE A 168 9.87 -4.37 -3.88
CA PHE A 168 10.03 -3.45 -5.03
C PHE A 168 9.47 -2.04 -4.79
N GLY A 169 9.47 -1.59 -3.52
CA GLY A 169 8.88 -0.33 -3.08
C GLY A 169 9.87 0.83 -2.97
N ARG A 170 11.14 0.68 -3.32
CA ARG A 170 12.21 1.68 -3.16
C ARG A 170 12.34 2.20 -1.72
N LEU A 171 12.01 1.34 -0.75
CA LEU A 171 11.94 1.70 0.66
C LEU A 171 13.27 2.23 1.21
N ASP A 172 14.38 1.58 0.82
CA ASP A 172 15.71 1.96 1.32
C ASP A 172 16.16 3.35 0.88
N GLU A 173 15.74 3.80 -0.31
CA GLU A 173 16.03 5.16 -0.78
C GLU A 173 15.33 6.22 0.09
N GLU A 174 14.08 5.95 0.48
CA GLU A 174 13.30 6.82 1.37
C GLU A 174 13.88 6.80 2.80
N ILE A 175 14.24 5.61 3.32
CA ILE A 175 14.87 5.45 4.64
C ILE A 175 16.21 6.16 4.73
N ASN A 176 17.07 6.03 3.72
CA ASN A 176 18.38 6.67 3.70
C ASN A 176 18.27 8.19 3.78
N ALA A 177 17.30 8.78 3.06
CA ALA A 177 17.04 10.21 3.12
C ALA A 177 16.63 10.69 4.53
N LEU A 178 15.85 9.88 5.27
CA LEU A 178 15.43 10.18 6.64
C LEU A 178 16.55 10.00 7.66
N SER A 179 17.33 8.93 7.52
CA SER A 179 18.41 8.57 8.44
C SER A 179 19.48 9.64 8.49
N ASN A 180 19.83 10.23 7.34
CA ASN A 180 20.78 11.32 7.24
C ASN A 180 20.39 12.58 8.04
N LEU A 181 19.09 12.73 8.34
CA LEU A 181 18.53 13.86 9.11
C LEU A 181 18.12 13.49 10.53
N GLY A 182 18.35 12.24 10.96
CA GLY A 182 17.96 11.74 12.28
C GLY A 182 16.43 11.76 12.47
N ILE A 183 15.66 11.52 11.41
CA ILE A 183 14.20 11.44 11.46
C ILE A 183 13.80 10.00 11.85
N ASN A 184 13.01 9.87 12.91
CA ASN A 184 12.50 8.58 13.35
C ASN A 184 11.44 8.03 12.38
N TYR A 185 11.48 6.74 12.13
CA TYR A 185 10.51 6.05 11.30
C TYR A 185 10.13 4.67 11.82
N HIS A 186 9.02 4.15 11.35
CA HIS A 186 8.53 2.79 11.55
C HIS A 186 8.09 2.18 10.23
N ILE A 187 8.12 0.85 10.14
CA ILE A 187 7.64 0.11 8.96
C ILE A 187 6.51 -0.80 9.41
N ILE A 188 5.40 -0.74 8.68
CA ILE A 188 4.25 -1.63 8.85
C ILE A 188 4.09 -2.43 7.56
N PRO A 189 4.27 -3.76 7.61
CA PRO A 189 4.15 -4.60 6.44
C PRO A 189 2.72 -4.61 5.90
N GLY A 190 2.59 -4.92 4.63
CA GLY A 190 1.32 -5.17 3.96
C GLY A 190 1.27 -6.53 3.28
N ILE A 191 0.10 -6.94 2.82
CA ILE A 191 -0.04 -8.15 2.00
C ILE A 191 0.49 -7.84 0.61
N THR A 192 1.55 -8.55 0.21
CA THR A 192 2.13 -8.39 -1.12
C THR A 192 1.22 -8.97 -2.22
N ALA A 193 1.27 -8.41 -3.42
CA ALA A 193 0.50 -8.88 -4.56
C ALA A 193 0.72 -10.37 -4.87
N ALA A 194 1.91 -10.92 -4.60
CA ALA A 194 2.19 -12.34 -4.80
C ALA A 194 1.31 -13.24 -3.92
N SER A 195 1.20 -12.93 -2.62
CA SER A 195 0.35 -13.70 -1.70
C SER A 195 -1.13 -13.58 -2.05
N ALA A 196 -1.59 -12.37 -2.39
CA ALA A 196 -2.97 -12.15 -2.82
C ALA A 196 -3.27 -12.88 -4.15
N SER A 197 -2.35 -12.87 -5.10
CA SER A 197 -2.50 -13.58 -6.39
C SER A 197 -2.57 -15.09 -6.20
N ALA A 198 -1.75 -15.65 -5.31
CA ALA A 198 -1.80 -17.07 -4.98
C ALA A 198 -3.14 -17.46 -4.36
N ALA A 199 -3.66 -16.65 -3.45
CA ALA A 199 -4.99 -16.84 -2.87
C ALA A 199 -6.09 -16.77 -3.94
N ALA A 200 -6.02 -15.80 -4.86
CA ALA A 200 -6.99 -15.62 -5.94
C ALA A 200 -7.07 -16.84 -6.88
N ILE A 201 -5.93 -17.48 -7.17
CA ILE A 201 -5.89 -18.71 -7.99
C ILE A 201 -6.03 -19.99 -7.17
N LYS A 202 -6.28 -19.89 -5.86
CA LYS A 202 -6.44 -21.02 -4.92
C LYS A 202 -5.24 -21.97 -4.90
N GLN A 203 -4.02 -21.43 -5.08
CA GLN A 203 -2.76 -22.18 -5.08
C GLN A 203 -1.84 -21.73 -3.95
N SER A 204 -1.03 -22.64 -3.46
CA SER A 204 0.07 -22.31 -2.55
C SER A 204 1.31 -21.92 -3.35
N LEU A 205 2.00 -20.87 -2.94
CA LEU A 205 3.29 -20.48 -3.53
C LEU A 205 4.38 -21.54 -3.27
N THR A 206 4.26 -22.28 -2.16
CA THR A 206 5.15 -23.39 -1.80
C THR A 206 4.32 -24.64 -1.57
N LYS A 207 4.80 -25.79 -2.03
CA LYS A 207 4.14 -27.08 -1.83
C LYS A 207 5.20 -28.17 -1.62
N ARG A 208 5.03 -29.02 -0.59
CA ARG A 208 5.89 -30.20 -0.40
C ARG A 208 5.89 -31.03 -1.69
N ASN A 209 7.04 -31.55 -2.07
CA ASN A 209 7.28 -32.35 -3.28
C ASN A 209 7.15 -31.57 -4.61
N ARG A 210 6.81 -30.27 -4.60
CA ARG A 210 6.86 -29.42 -5.78
C ARG A 210 8.04 -28.45 -5.71
N ASN A 211 8.07 -27.56 -4.69
CA ASN A 211 9.10 -26.55 -4.57
C ASN A 211 9.36 -26.16 -3.11
N SER A 212 10.63 -26.02 -2.76
CA SER A 212 11.09 -25.51 -1.45
C SER A 212 11.36 -24.01 -1.44
N SER A 213 11.34 -23.35 -2.61
CA SER A 213 11.65 -21.94 -2.77
C SER A 213 10.65 -21.25 -3.70
N ILE A 214 10.55 -19.93 -3.54
CA ILE A 214 9.85 -19.03 -4.46
C ILE A 214 10.72 -17.81 -4.69
N ARG A 215 10.67 -17.24 -5.89
CA ARG A 215 11.36 -16.01 -6.24
C ARG A 215 10.39 -14.88 -6.49
N PHE A 216 10.68 -13.73 -5.93
CA PHE A 216 10.06 -12.47 -6.32
C PHE A 216 11.03 -11.77 -7.27
N ILE A 217 10.60 -11.56 -8.50
CA ILE A 217 11.41 -10.90 -9.52
C ILE A 217 10.65 -9.71 -10.11
N THR A 218 11.40 -8.75 -10.61
CA THR A 218 10.84 -7.57 -11.27
C THR A 218 11.10 -7.61 -12.77
N GLY A 219 10.16 -7.13 -13.57
CA GLY A 219 10.36 -7.01 -15.02
C GLY A 219 11.21 -5.80 -15.43
N HIS A 220 11.39 -4.81 -14.55
CA HIS A 220 12.12 -3.58 -14.82
C HIS A 220 12.96 -3.17 -13.62
N ASP A 221 14.13 -2.60 -13.92
CA ASP A 221 14.99 -1.90 -12.98
C ASP A 221 15.23 -0.45 -13.42
N ILE A 222 16.29 0.17 -12.93
CA ILE A 222 16.65 1.55 -13.27
C ILE A 222 17.17 1.66 -14.72
N GLU A 223 17.83 0.63 -15.21
CA GLU A 223 18.49 0.60 -16.53
C GLU A 223 17.56 0.09 -17.64
N GLY A 224 16.38 -0.45 -17.28
CA GLY A 224 15.41 -0.95 -18.26
C GLY A 224 14.77 -2.28 -17.89
N TYR A 225 15.02 -3.33 -18.70
CA TYR A 225 14.55 -4.67 -18.34
C TYR A 225 15.53 -5.31 -17.37
N ALA A 226 15.01 -5.75 -16.21
CA ALA A 226 15.83 -6.37 -15.18
C ALA A 226 16.43 -7.70 -15.66
N ASP A 227 17.72 -7.89 -15.42
CA ASP A 227 18.39 -9.17 -15.64
C ASP A 227 18.30 -10.07 -14.42
N HIS A 228 18.27 -11.38 -14.64
CA HIS A 228 18.08 -12.38 -13.59
C HIS A 228 18.93 -13.61 -13.88
N ASP A 229 19.13 -14.47 -12.89
CA ASP A 229 19.62 -15.84 -13.13
C ASP A 229 18.52 -16.66 -13.83
N TRP A 230 18.45 -16.46 -15.16
CA TRP A 230 17.45 -17.11 -16.01
C TRP A 230 17.57 -18.62 -15.97
N LYS A 231 18.80 -19.15 -15.91
CA LYS A 231 19.05 -20.60 -15.88
C LYS A 231 18.44 -21.25 -14.65
N GLU A 232 18.56 -20.61 -13.49
CA GLU A 232 17.96 -21.13 -12.26
C GLU A 232 16.42 -21.07 -12.28
N LEU A 233 15.84 -20.06 -12.96
CA LEU A 233 14.39 -19.96 -13.13
C LEU A 233 13.80 -21.05 -14.05
N THR A 234 14.61 -21.70 -14.90
CA THR A 234 14.12 -22.71 -15.86
C THR A 234 13.95 -24.12 -15.26
N ASN A 235 14.34 -24.33 -14.01
CA ASN A 235 14.10 -25.60 -13.33
C ASN A 235 12.60 -25.91 -13.29
N LYS A 236 12.21 -27.17 -13.57
CA LYS A 236 10.80 -27.60 -13.63
C LYS A 236 10.00 -27.33 -12.35
N THR A 237 10.68 -27.23 -11.22
CA THR A 237 10.06 -26.92 -9.91
C THR A 237 10.11 -25.44 -9.54
N SER A 238 10.64 -24.58 -10.41
CA SER A 238 10.78 -23.15 -10.14
C SER A 238 9.43 -22.47 -10.13
N ILE A 239 9.19 -21.70 -9.07
CA ILE A 239 8.03 -20.81 -8.95
C ILE A 239 8.55 -19.40 -8.80
N ALA A 240 8.01 -18.48 -9.60
CA ALA A 240 8.33 -17.07 -9.48
C ALA A 240 7.09 -16.18 -9.57
N ALA A 241 7.08 -15.13 -8.74
CA ALA A 241 6.13 -14.03 -8.83
C ALA A 241 6.80 -12.85 -9.53
N ILE A 242 6.31 -12.50 -10.70
CA ILE A 242 6.91 -11.49 -11.60
C ILE A 242 6.14 -10.19 -11.45
N TYR A 243 6.76 -9.22 -10.78
CA TYR A 243 6.26 -7.86 -10.62
C TYR A 243 6.64 -7.01 -11.83
N MET A 244 5.82 -6.02 -12.16
CA MET A 244 6.07 -5.09 -13.27
C MET A 244 6.38 -5.78 -14.62
N GLY A 245 6.02 -7.08 -14.76
CA GLY A 245 6.34 -7.91 -15.90
C GLY A 245 5.55 -7.62 -17.17
N LYS A 246 4.44 -6.87 -17.11
CA LYS A 246 3.53 -6.65 -18.23
C LYS A 246 4.23 -6.06 -19.46
N LYS A 247 4.98 -4.97 -19.29
CA LYS A 247 5.74 -4.35 -20.39
C LYS A 247 6.97 -5.16 -20.79
N ALA A 248 7.55 -5.90 -19.84
CA ALA A 248 8.71 -6.76 -20.06
C ALA A 248 8.34 -8.18 -20.52
N SER A 249 7.05 -8.49 -20.73
CA SER A 249 6.58 -9.85 -21.00
C SER A 249 7.31 -10.54 -22.16
N ARG A 250 7.51 -9.84 -23.27
CA ARG A 250 8.24 -10.37 -24.44
C ARG A 250 9.70 -10.67 -24.10
N PHE A 251 10.35 -9.80 -23.35
CA PHE A 251 11.74 -9.98 -22.91
C PHE A 251 11.83 -11.18 -21.96
N ILE A 252 11.00 -11.23 -20.91
CA ILE A 252 10.98 -12.32 -19.93
C ILE A 252 10.69 -13.66 -20.61
N GLN A 253 9.67 -13.72 -21.47
CA GLN A 253 9.32 -14.92 -22.24
C GLN A 253 10.51 -15.40 -23.08
N GLY A 254 11.15 -14.49 -23.84
CA GLY A 254 12.30 -14.82 -24.66
C GLY A 254 13.48 -15.32 -23.85
N ARG A 255 13.83 -14.64 -22.76
CA ARG A 255 14.96 -15.03 -21.87
C ARG A 255 14.75 -16.40 -21.25
N LEU A 256 13.56 -16.67 -20.71
CA LEU A 256 13.25 -17.97 -20.11
C LEU A 256 13.34 -19.11 -21.14
N ILE A 257 12.75 -18.94 -22.33
CA ILE A 257 12.81 -19.97 -23.40
C ILE A 257 14.25 -20.17 -23.89
N MET A 258 15.02 -19.09 -24.10
CA MET A 258 16.43 -19.18 -24.52
C MET A 258 17.31 -19.93 -23.52
N HIS A 259 16.98 -19.87 -22.23
CA HIS A 259 17.70 -20.58 -21.18
C HIS A 259 17.14 -21.98 -20.87
N GLY A 260 16.20 -22.47 -21.70
CA GLY A 260 15.71 -23.86 -21.64
C GLY A 260 14.46 -24.06 -20.81
N ALA A 261 13.70 -23.02 -20.49
CA ALA A 261 12.38 -23.20 -19.88
C ALA A 261 11.43 -23.91 -20.85
N ASP A 262 10.63 -24.84 -20.33
CA ASP A 262 9.60 -25.49 -21.12
C ASP A 262 8.57 -24.43 -21.59
N PRO A 263 8.31 -24.30 -22.89
CA PRO A 263 7.32 -23.39 -23.44
C PRO A 263 5.90 -23.58 -22.88
N ASP A 264 5.57 -24.79 -22.43
CA ASP A 264 4.28 -25.15 -21.84
C ASP A 264 4.21 -24.95 -20.33
N THR A 265 5.29 -24.44 -19.72
CA THR A 265 5.27 -24.06 -18.30
C THR A 265 4.04 -23.21 -17.98
N PRO A 266 3.19 -23.63 -17.01
CA PRO A 266 1.96 -22.91 -16.69
C PRO A 266 2.26 -21.53 -16.13
N MET A 267 1.44 -20.58 -16.50
CA MET A 267 1.47 -19.21 -16.00
C MET A 267 0.07 -18.72 -15.65
N SER A 268 -0.02 -17.99 -14.57
CA SER A 268 -1.23 -17.23 -14.22
C SER A 268 -0.92 -15.74 -14.24
N ILE A 269 -1.80 -14.95 -14.86
CA ILE A 269 -1.70 -13.49 -14.83
C ILE A 269 -2.90 -12.98 -14.06
N ILE A 270 -2.67 -12.23 -12.99
CA ILE A 270 -3.71 -11.67 -12.16
C ILE A 270 -3.64 -10.15 -12.26
N GLU A 271 -4.66 -9.55 -12.87
CA GLU A 271 -4.81 -8.11 -13.00
C GLU A 271 -5.72 -7.58 -11.91
N ASN A 272 -5.36 -6.43 -11.31
CA ASN A 272 -6.11 -5.76 -10.25
C ASN A 272 -6.46 -6.70 -9.09
N VAL A 273 -5.48 -7.51 -8.65
CA VAL A 273 -5.72 -8.52 -7.60
C VAL A 273 -6.37 -7.88 -6.36
N SER A 274 -7.35 -8.57 -5.81
CA SER A 274 -8.21 -8.18 -4.68
C SER A 274 -9.10 -6.95 -4.90
N GLN A 275 -9.14 -6.37 -6.09
CA GLN A 275 -10.05 -5.27 -6.41
C GLN A 275 -11.33 -5.80 -7.08
N TYR A 276 -12.41 -5.00 -7.09
CA TYR A 276 -13.69 -5.37 -7.69
C TYR A 276 -13.62 -5.74 -9.18
N ASN A 277 -12.63 -5.22 -9.88
CA ASN A 277 -12.37 -5.46 -11.29
C ASN A 277 -11.20 -6.44 -11.52
N GLN A 278 -10.94 -7.33 -10.55
CA GLN A 278 -9.94 -8.39 -10.68
C GLN A 278 -10.24 -9.29 -11.87
N ARG A 279 -9.19 -9.60 -12.66
CA ARG A 279 -9.26 -10.58 -13.74
C ARG A 279 -8.12 -11.58 -13.60
N ILE A 280 -8.41 -12.86 -13.86
CA ILE A 280 -7.45 -13.96 -13.78
C ILE A 280 -7.36 -14.62 -15.15
N PHE A 281 -6.15 -14.80 -15.63
CA PHE A 281 -5.87 -15.47 -16.91
C PHE A 281 -4.91 -16.63 -16.68
N SER A 282 -5.30 -17.82 -17.15
CA SER A 282 -4.44 -18.99 -17.25
C SER A 282 -3.81 -19.05 -18.64
N THR A 283 -2.52 -19.28 -18.71
CA THR A 283 -1.77 -19.35 -19.95
C THR A 283 -0.50 -20.21 -19.79
N THR A 284 0.29 -20.34 -20.84
CA THR A 284 1.64 -20.92 -20.79
C THR A 284 2.71 -19.89 -21.03
N LEU A 285 3.96 -20.22 -20.74
CA LEU A 285 5.10 -19.35 -21.00
C LEU A 285 5.14 -18.88 -22.46
N SER A 286 4.95 -19.79 -23.42
CA SER A 286 4.95 -19.47 -24.85
C SER A 286 3.85 -18.51 -25.28
N GLN A 287 2.76 -18.44 -24.55
CA GLN A 287 1.61 -17.58 -24.85
C GLN A 287 1.54 -16.32 -23.97
N LEU A 288 2.50 -16.09 -23.05
CA LEU A 288 2.49 -14.98 -22.11
C LEU A 288 2.21 -13.62 -22.75
N THR A 289 3.01 -13.24 -23.73
CA THR A 289 2.90 -11.94 -24.43
C THR A 289 1.57 -11.81 -25.18
N LYS A 290 1.15 -12.89 -25.86
CA LYS A 290 -0.11 -12.93 -26.60
C LYS A 290 -1.31 -12.80 -25.67
N CYS A 291 -1.29 -13.51 -24.54
CA CYS A 291 -2.33 -13.42 -23.52
C CYS A 291 -2.49 -11.98 -23.01
N ILE A 292 -1.41 -11.29 -22.68
CA ILE A 292 -1.43 -9.90 -22.22
C ILE A 292 -2.04 -8.96 -23.27
N THR A 293 -1.65 -9.12 -24.52
CA THR A 293 -2.07 -8.24 -25.62
C THR A 293 -3.54 -8.48 -25.99
N GLN A 294 -3.93 -9.73 -26.20
CA GLN A 294 -5.29 -10.09 -26.63
C GLN A 294 -6.35 -9.75 -25.57
N ASN A 295 -6.02 -9.96 -24.31
CA ASN A 295 -6.94 -9.67 -23.20
C ASN A 295 -6.89 -8.19 -22.77
N LYS A 296 -6.12 -7.35 -23.46
CA LYS A 296 -5.98 -5.92 -23.17
C LYS A 296 -5.75 -5.68 -21.68
N ILE A 297 -4.71 -6.35 -21.11
CA ILE A 297 -4.36 -6.20 -19.71
C ILE A 297 -3.69 -4.84 -19.52
N ILE A 298 -4.43 -3.85 -19.01
CA ILE A 298 -3.97 -2.45 -18.85
C ILE A 298 -3.69 -2.08 -17.40
N GLY A 299 -4.38 -2.72 -16.44
CA GLY A 299 -4.21 -2.50 -15.01
C GLY A 299 -2.88 -3.01 -14.44
N PRO A 300 -2.63 -2.77 -13.16
CA PRO A 300 -1.56 -3.45 -12.43
C PRO A 300 -1.75 -4.96 -12.51
N ALA A 301 -0.71 -5.69 -12.90
CA ALA A 301 -0.80 -7.14 -13.02
C ALA A 301 0.45 -7.81 -12.47
N LEU A 302 0.23 -8.96 -11.82
CA LEU A 302 1.27 -9.89 -11.38
C LEU A 302 1.18 -11.16 -12.23
N SER A 303 2.35 -11.69 -12.64
CA SER A 303 2.41 -12.99 -13.31
C SER A 303 3.05 -14.01 -12.37
N LEU A 304 2.40 -15.16 -12.20
CA LEU A 304 2.91 -16.31 -11.46
C LEU A 304 3.42 -17.34 -12.46
N TYR A 305 4.74 -17.50 -12.52
CA TYR A 305 5.42 -18.52 -13.33
C TYR A 305 5.43 -19.85 -12.59
N GLY A 306 5.12 -20.94 -13.31
CA GLY A 306 5.06 -22.29 -12.77
C GLY A 306 3.75 -22.62 -12.02
N LEU A 307 2.74 -21.75 -12.07
CA LEU A 307 1.45 -21.96 -11.42
C LEU A 307 0.27 -21.68 -12.36
N ALA A 308 -0.68 -22.65 -12.40
CA ALA A 308 -2.01 -22.46 -12.98
C ALA A 308 -3.08 -22.32 -11.86
N PRO A 309 -4.24 -21.73 -12.15
CA PRO A 309 -5.39 -21.80 -11.25
C PRO A 309 -5.75 -23.24 -10.91
N ARG A 310 -6.16 -23.51 -9.67
CA ARG A 310 -6.45 -24.86 -9.19
C ARG A 310 -7.47 -25.60 -10.04
N GLU A 311 -8.48 -24.91 -10.52
CA GLU A 311 -9.53 -25.49 -11.38
C GLU A 311 -8.98 -26.03 -12.71
N VAL A 312 -8.00 -25.34 -13.28
CA VAL A 312 -7.30 -25.77 -14.51
C VAL A 312 -6.35 -26.93 -14.22
N SER A 313 -5.64 -26.89 -13.11
CA SER A 313 -4.73 -27.96 -12.69
C SER A 313 -5.47 -29.28 -12.44
N ASN A 314 -6.64 -29.23 -11.80
CA ASN A 314 -7.44 -30.43 -11.54
C ASN A 314 -7.95 -31.08 -12.83
N ILE A 315 -8.29 -30.29 -13.85
CA ILE A 315 -8.71 -30.80 -15.16
C ILE A 315 -7.53 -31.51 -15.85
N ALA A 316 -6.34 -30.94 -15.79
CA ALA A 316 -5.14 -31.55 -16.38
C ALA A 316 -4.78 -32.88 -15.70
N GLU A 317 -4.84 -32.94 -14.35
CA GLU A 317 -4.60 -34.19 -13.59
C GLU A 317 -5.64 -35.27 -13.94
N ILE A 318 -6.90 -34.93 -14.15
CA ILE A 318 -7.97 -35.86 -14.56
C ILE A 318 -7.72 -36.41 -15.97
N ILE A 319 -7.28 -35.54 -16.89
CA ILE A 319 -6.98 -35.92 -18.29
C ILE A 319 -5.75 -36.88 -18.32
N ASP A 320 -4.72 -36.60 -17.53
CA ASP A 320 -3.49 -37.39 -17.47
C ASP A 320 -3.79 -38.77 -16.91
N HIS A 321 -4.52 -38.87 -15.79
CA HIS A 321 -4.97 -40.17 -15.26
C HIS A 321 -5.88 -40.94 -16.23
N SER A 322 -6.69 -40.26 -17.02
CA SER A 322 -7.55 -40.90 -18.01
C SER A 322 -6.75 -41.44 -19.21
N SER A 323 -5.62 -40.83 -19.54
CA SER A 323 -4.70 -41.30 -20.60
C SER A 323 -3.84 -42.47 -20.12
N GLU A 324 -3.39 -42.50 -18.87
CA GLU A 324 -2.67 -43.64 -18.29
C GLU A 324 -3.56 -44.88 -18.21
N VAL A 325 -4.80 -44.75 -17.75
CA VAL A 325 -5.76 -45.86 -17.68
C VAL A 325 -6.18 -46.38 -19.06
N ARG A 326 -6.13 -45.58 -20.11
CA ARG A 326 -6.34 -46.05 -21.48
C ARG A 326 -5.17 -46.84 -22.01
N ASN A 327 -3.94 -46.38 -21.76
CA ASN A 327 -2.73 -47.09 -22.19
C ASN A 327 -2.56 -48.45 -21.48
N GLU A 328 -2.94 -48.58 -20.22
CA GLU A 328 -2.92 -49.87 -19.54
C GLU A 328 -3.98 -50.88 -20.06
N LYS A 329 -5.07 -50.42 -20.66
CA LYS A 329 -6.09 -51.29 -21.27
C LYS A 329 -5.81 -51.69 -22.71
N GLU A 330 -4.88 -51.03 -23.40
CA GLU A 330 -4.43 -51.41 -24.75
C GLU A 330 -3.25 -52.44 -24.73
N PHE A 331 -2.67 -52.68 -23.57
CA PHE A 331 -1.57 -53.66 -23.37
C PHE A 331 -1.97 -54.89 -22.49
N ALA A 332 -3.24 -55.05 -22.15
CA ALA A 332 -3.82 -56.21 -21.49
C ALA A 332 -4.74 -56.99 -22.45
#